data_eb423e71063c11b6cf53a3ff2129edef
#
_entry.id   eb423e71063c11b6cf53a3ff2129edef
#
_cell.length_a   1.000
_cell.length_b   1.000
_cell.length_c   1.000
_cell.angle_alpha   90.00
_cell.angle_beta   90.00
_cell.angle_gamma   90.00
#
_symmetry.space_group_name_H-M   'P 1'
#
loop_
_entity.id
_entity.type
_entity.pdbx_description
1 polymer ?
#
loop_
_entity_poly.entity_id
_entity_poly.type
_entity_poly.pdbx_seq_one_letter_code
_entity_poly.pdbx_strand_id
1 'polypeptide(L)'
;MTEIEHRSNPERRRRKLYGRRKGPKLSAHQAGLRRTLLSELCFDPAKPAFSQFPDSVREIWLEVGFGAGEHLFQLAGENPDVGLIGAEPYEMGVAKLLTKLEQSPKNNVRIYEGDGREIITALPDASLSRFFLLFPDPWPKTRHHKRRFLQTEMLDELARVMVPGAELRFATDDKSYLPYALERLIAHPAFEWTAKGPGDWKVRPASWPATRYEAKAIKGPPSYLALLRKRPDPARSGPGWSDRTANS
;
A
#
# COMPACT_ATOMS: atom_id res chain seq x y z
N MET A 1 26.94 -24.81 -8.49
CA MET A 1 25.52 -25.17 -8.31
C MET A 1 25.27 -25.23 -6.81
N THR A 2 24.74 -24.18 -6.26
CA THR A 2 24.30 -24.10 -4.87
C THR A 2 22.89 -23.53 -4.90
N GLU A 3 21.92 -24.42 -4.67
CA GLU A 3 20.50 -24.11 -4.56
C GLU A 3 20.29 -23.19 -3.37
N ILE A 4 19.75 -22.01 -3.64
CA ILE A 4 19.20 -21.12 -2.60
C ILE A 4 17.83 -21.69 -2.25
N GLU A 5 17.77 -22.50 -1.20
CA GLU A 5 16.53 -22.95 -0.59
C GLU A 5 15.73 -21.73 -0.13
N HIS A 6 14.65 -21.47 -0.84
CA HIS A 6 13.57 -20.63 -0.35
C HIS A 6 12.97 -21.28 0.91
N ARG A 7 13.41 -20.81 2.08
CA ARG A 7 12.78 -21.17 3.35
C ARG A 7 11.34 -20.64 3.40
N SER A 8 10.42 -21.39 2.83
CA SER A 8 9.01 -21.29 3.13
C SER A 8 8.79 -21.73 4.58
N ASN A 9 8.59 -20.78 5.49
CA ASN A 9 8.25 -21.07 6.88
C ASN A 9 6.78 -21.53 6.97
N PRO A 10 6.49 -22.82 7.26
CA PRO A 10 5.11 -23.35 7.24
C PRO A 10 4.24 -22.92 8.43
N GLU A 11 4.74 -22.17 9.40
CA GLU A 11 4.00 -21.75 10.59
C GLU A 11 3.56 -20.27 10.60
N ARG A 12 3.44 -19.60 9.46
CA ARG A 12 2.75 -18.31 9.44
C ARG A 12 1.26 -18.53 9.71
N ARG A 13 0.86 -18.58 11.00
CA ARG A 13 -0.54 -18.47 11.41
C ARG A 13 -1.19 -17.36 10.57
N ARG A 14 -2.18 -17.71 9.76
CA ARG A 14 -3.00 -16.72 9.01
C ARG A 14 -3.39 -15.62 9.99
N ARG A 15 -2.81 -14.43 9.82
CA ARG A 15 -3.13 -13.28 10.66
C ARG A 15 -4.61 -12.98 10.49
N LYS A 16 -5.34 -12.90 11.60
CA LYS A 16 -6.77 -12.62 11.55
C LYS A 16 -6.97 -11.20 11.01
N LEU A 17 -7.66 -11.08 9.90
CA LEU A 17 -8.09 -9.79 9.37
C LEU A 17 -9.14 -9.20 10.33
N TYR A 18 -8.87 -7.99 10.81
CA TYR A 18 -9.78 -7.20 11.61
C TYR A 18 -10.32 -6.06 10.75
N GLY A 19 -11.61 -5.75 10.88
CA GLY A 19 -12.26 -4.72 10.09
C GLY A 19 -13.52 -5.23 9.39
N ARG A 20 -14.24 -4.31 8.77
CA ARG A 20 -15.49 -4.60 8.06
C ARG A 20 -15.17 -5.27 6.71
N ARG A 21 -15.67 -6.47 6.47
CA ARG A 21 -15.59 -7.17 5.18
C ARG A 21 -16.88 -7.06 4.37
N LYS A 22 -18.03 -7.16 5.04
CA LYS A 22 -19.36 -7.09 4.41
C LYS A 22 -20.07 -5.80 4.82
N GLY A 23 -20.82 -5.25 3.89
CA GLY A 23 -21.61 -4.05 4.03
C GLY A 23 -23.10 -4.27 3.71
N PRO A 24 -23.80 -3.20 3.33
CA PRO A 24 -25.11 -3.33 2.70
C PRO A 24 -25.03 -4.25 1.48
N LYS A 25 -26.18 -4.83 1.09
CA LYS A 25 -26.27 -5.67 -0.11
C LYS A 25 -25.82 -4.87 -1.35
N LEU A 26 -24.97 -5.49 -2.17
CA LEU A 26 -24.58 -4.91 -3.45
C LEU A 26 -25.81 -4.84 -4.38
N SER A 27 -25.87 -3.82 -5.26
CA SER A 27 -26.81 -3.81 -6.35
C SER A 27 -26.53 -4.97 -7.32
N ALA A 28 -27.51 -5.36 -8.13
CA ALA A 28 -27.33 -6.41 -9.14
C ALA A 28 -26.18 -6.06 -10.11
N HIS A 29 -26.07 -4.79 -10.49
CA HIS A 29 -24.98 -4.26 -11.32
C HIS A 29 -23.61 -4.45 -10.64
N GLN A 30 -23.43 -3.99 -9.40
CA GLN A 30 -22.19 -4.15 -8.65
C GLN A 30 -21.79 -5.62 -8.44
N ALA A 31 -22.78 -6.48 -8.17
CA ALA A 31 -22.54 -7.91 -8.08
C ALA A 31 -22.14 -8.53 -9.43
N GLY A 32 -22.66 -7.99 -10.53
CA GLY A 32 -22.23 -8.32 -11.89
C GLY A 32 -20.77 -7.98 -12.12
N LEU A 33 -20.37 -6.74 -11.87
CA LEU A 33 -18.98 -6.25 -12.05
C LEU A 33 -17.96 -7.06 -11.24
N ARG A 34 -18.31 -7.51 -10.04
CA ARG A 34 -17.44 -8.38 -9.26
C ARG A 34 -17.24 -9.77 -9.86
N ARG A 35 -18.21 -10.28 -10.64
CA ARG A 35 -18.04 -11.58 -11.33
C ARG A 35 -17.28 -11.48 -12.64
N THR A 36 -17.35 -10.32 -13.31
CA THR A 36 -16.74 -10.08 -14.62
C THR A 36 -15.46 -9.23 -14.48
N LEU A 37 -15.59 -7.93 -14.30
CA LEU A 37 -14.48 -6.98 -14.32
C LEU A 37 -13.43 -7.24 -13.21
N LEU A 38 -13.85 -7.68 -12.00
CA LEU A 38 -12.89 -8.02 -10.96
C LEU A 38 -12.01 -9.21 -11.35
N SER A 39 -12.53 -10.19 -12.07
CA SER A 39 -11.72 -11.34 -12.51
C SER A 39 -10.62 -10.93 -13.49
N GLU A 40 -10.85 -9.89 -14.29
CA GLU A 40 -9.88 -9.33 -15.24
C GLU A 40 -8.82 -8.45 -14.55
N LEU A 41 -9.24 -7.73 -13.51
CA LEU A 41 -8.40 -6.79 -12.76
C LEU A 41 -7.79 -7.38 -11.48
N CYS A 42 -8.05 -8.65 -11.18
CA CYS A 42 -7.56 -9.28 -9.95
C CYS A 42 -6.03 -9.34 -9.94
N PHE A 43 -5.41 -8.86 -8.85
CA PHE A 43 -4.01 -9.08 -8.59
C PHE A 43 -3.79 -10.46 -7.99
N ASP A 44 -2.95 -11.26 -8.62
CA ASP A 44 -2.56 -12.59 -8.16
C ASP A 44 -1.17 -12.53 -7.49
N PRO A 45 -1.08 -12.66 -6.15
CA PRO A 45 0.19 -12.60 -5.45
C PRO A 45 1.16 -13.75 -5.81
N ALA A 46 0.69 -14.81 -6.45
CA ALA A 46 1.52 -15.94 -6.88
C ALA A 46 2.24 -15.68 -8.21
N LYS A 47 1.85 -14.63 -8.94
CA LYS A 47 2.46 -14.27 -10.23
C LYS A 47 3.45 -13.11 -10.08
N PRO A 48 4.47 -13.01 -10.95
CA PRO A 48 5.33 -11.83 -10.97
C PRO A 48 4.51 -10.54 -11.10
N ALA A 49 4.79 -9.55 -10.25
CA ALA A 49 3.94 -8.36 -10.15
C ALA A 49 3.87 -7.58 -11.48
N PHE A 50 5.02 -7.33 -12.12
CA PHE A 50 5.07 -6.59 -13.40
C PHE A 50 4.36 -7.30 -14.56
N SER A 51 4.37 -8.64 -14.58
CA SER A 51 3.71 -9.40 -15.66
C SER A 51 2.19 -9.28 -15.69
N GLN A 52 1.61 -8.68 -14.67
CA GLN A 52 0.17 -8.47 -14.55
C GLN A 52 -0.27 -7.09 -15.07
N PHE A 53 0.66 -6.28 -15.54
CA PHE A 53 0.42 -4.94 -16.06
C PHE A 53 0.85 -4.85 -17.53
N PRO A 54 0.40 -3.80 -18.27
CA PRO A 54 0.91 -3.52 -19.60
C PRO A 54 2.43 -3.27 -19.64
N ASP A 55 3.07 -3.56 -20.75
CA ASP A 55 4.53 -3.37 -20.95
C ASP A 55 5.00 -1.92 -20.79
N SER A 56 4.07 -0.96 -20.84
CA SER A 56 4.35 0.46 -20.58
C SER A 56 4.61 0.79 -19.12
N VAL A 57 4.24 -0.11 -18.20
CA VAL A 57 4.42 0.10 -16.76
C VAL A 57 5.90 -0.02 -16.37
N ARG A 58 6.41 1.01 -15.68
CA ARG A 58 7.81 1.13 -15.25
C ARG A 58 7.99 1.00 -13.75
N GLU A 59 6.93 1.28 -12.99
CA GLU A 59 6.92 1.29 -11.54
C GLU A 59 5.66 0.62 -11.01
N ILE A 60 5.74 0.10 -9.78
CA ILE A 60 4.56 -0.43 -9.08
C ILE A 60 4.37 0.34 -7.77
N TRP A 61 3.14 0.81 -7.55
CA TRP A 61 2.69 1.42 -6.31
C TRP A 61 1.62 0.54 -5.66
N LEU A 62 1.57 0.54 -4.33
CA LEU A 62 0.58 -0.22 -3.56
C LEU A 62 -0.20 0.71 -2.63
N GLU A 63 -1.53 0.69 -2.71
CA GLU A 63 -2.41 1.32 -1.75
C GLU A 63 -3.16 0.25 -0.95
N VAL A 64 -3.04 0.31 0.38
CA VAL A 64 -3.73 -0.60 1.30
C VAL A 64 -4.88 0.13 1.99
N GLY A 65 -6.09 -0.43 1.88
CA GLY A 65 -7.30 0.15 2.41
C GLY A 65 -7.85 1.28 1.54
N PHE A 66 -7.92 1.08 0.23
CA PHE A 66 -8.33 2.14 -0.73
C PHE A 66 -9.81 2.58 -0.58
N GLY A 67 -10.61 1.91 0.26
CA GLY A 67 -12.01 2.27 0.52
C GLY A 67 -12.86 2.26 -0.76
N ALA A 68 -13.39 3.43 -1.17
CA ALA A 68 -14.16 3.54 -2.41
C ALA A 68 -13.30 3.83 -3.65
N GLY A 69 -11.98 3.84 -3.50
CA GLY A 69 -10.99 3.88 -4.57
C GLY A 69 -10.82 5.21 -5.27
N GLU A 70 -11.29 6.34 -4.70
CA GLU A 70 -11.15 7.66 -5.34
C GLU A 70 -9.69 8.02 -5.55
N HIS A 71 -8.85 7.84 -4.52
CA HIS A 71 -7.43 8.17 -4.57
C HIS A 71 -6.70 7.27 -5.57
N LEU A 72 -6.88 5.95 -5.47
CA LEU A 72 -6.28 4.98 -6.38
C LEU A 72 -6.65 5.25 -7.85
N PHE A 73 -7.94 5.54 -8.10
CA PHE A 73 -8.46 5.82 -9.44
C PHE A 73 -7.88 7.10 -10.04
N GLN A 74 -7.74 8.16 -9.23
CA GLN A 74 -7.13 9.41 -9.67
C GLN A 74 -5.65 9.21 -9.97
N LEU A 75 -4.89 8.55 -9.08
CA LEU A 75 -3.48 8.25 -9.31
C LEU A 75 -3.27 7.45 -10.60
N ALA A 76 -4.14 6.48 -10.89
CA ALA A 76 -4.06 5.69 -12.11
C ALA A 76 -4.22 6.53 -13.38
N GLY A 77 -5.07 7.57 -13.34
CA GLY A 77 -5.25 8.48 -14.46
C GLY A 77 -4.08 9.47 -14.64
N GLU A 78 -3.48 9.88 -13.54
CA GLU A 78 -2.35 10.83 -13.55
C GLU A 78 -1.01 10.18 -13.88
N ASN A 79 -0.89 8.84 -13.70
CA ASN A 79 0.37 8.11 -13.85
C ASN A 79 0.15 6.85 -14.71
N PRO A 80 -0.03 6.97 -16.03
CA PRO A 80 -0.38 5.83 -16.89
C PRO A 80 0.75 4.80 -17.07
N ASP A 81 1.99 5.17 -16.76
CA ASP A 81 3.18 4.32 -16.75
C ASP A 81 3.48 3.64 -15.40
N VAL A 82 2.60 3.83 -14.42
CA VAL A 82 2.69 3.21 -13.08
C VAL A 82 1.62 2.15 -12.92
N GLY A 83 2.01 0.96 -12.53
CA GLY A 83 1.10 -0.11 -12.10
C GLY A 83 0.60 0.13 -10.68
N LEU A 84 -0.70 0.25 -10.50
CA LEU A 84 -1.32 0.51 -9.21
C LEU A 84 -1.99 -0.75 -8.69
N ILE A 85 -1.50 -1.25 -7.56
CA ILE A 85 -2.14 -2.34 -6.82
C ILE A 85 -2.98 -1.73 -5.70
N GLY A 86 -4.27 -2.00 -5.68
CA GLY A 86 -5.15 -1.64 -4.57
C GLY A 86 -5.55 -2.87 -3.77
N ALA A 87 -5.32 -2.87 -2.46
CA ALA A 87 -5.78 -3.92 -1.56
C ALA A 87 -6.90 -3.41 -0.65
N GLU A 88 -8.07 -4.06 -0.67
CA GLU A 88 -9.23 -3.67 0.13
C GLU A 88 -10.07 -4.91 0.49
N PRO A 89 -10.26 -5.21 1.79
CA PRO A 89 -11.09 -6.34 2.19
C PRO A 89 -12.59 -6.04 2.19
N TYR A 90 -12.99 -4.76 2.10
CA TYR A 90 -14.38 -4.35 2.16
C TYR A 90 -15.05 -4.43 0.79
N GLU A 91 -15.91 -5.42 0.62
CA GLU A 91 -16.61 -5.75 -0.62
C GLU A 91 -17.27 -4.55 -1.32
N MET A 92 -17.95 -3.69 -0.55
CA MET A 92 -18.59 -2.49 -1.09
C MET A 92 -17.57 -1.46 -1.60
N GLY A 93 -16.38 -1.39 -0.98
CA GLY A 93 -15.28 -0.55 -1.45
C GLY A 93 -14.82 -1.00 -2.83
N VAL A 94 -14.51 -2.29 -2.96
CA VAL A 94 -14.13 -2.92 -4.23
C VAL A 94 -15.20 -2.66 -5.31
N ALA A 95 -16.49 -2.91 -4.99
CA ALA A 95 -17.58 -2.69 -5.94
C ALA A 95 -17.69 -1.23 -6.43
N LYS A 96 -17.39 -0.25 -5.58
CA LYS A 96 -17.39 1.17 -5.97
C LYS A 96 -16.23 1.50 -6.90
N LEU A 97 -15.05 0.96 -6.64
CA LEU A 97 -13.90 1.14 -7.54
C LEU A 97 -14.20 0.50 -8.91
N LEU A 98 -14.75 -0.71 -8.94
CA LEU A 98 -15.14 -1.36 -10.18
C LEU A 98 -16.13 -0.53 -11.00
N THR A 99 -17.12 0.10 -10.36
CA THR A 99 -18.06 1.01 -11.04
C THR A 99 -17.35 2.19 -11.69
N LYS A 100 -16.32 2.75 -11.03
CA LYS A 100 -15.51 3.85 -11.62
C LYS A 100 -14.69 3.36 -12.81
N LEU A 101 -14.07 2.18 -12.67
CA LEU A 101 -13.23 1.57 -13.73
C LEU A 101 -14.06 1.14 -14.94
N GLU A 102 -15.31 0.73 -14.76
CA GLU A 102 -16.23 0.47 -15.86
C GLU A 102 -16.55 1.74 -16.64
N GLN A 103 -16.82 2.85 -15.95
CA GLN A 103 -17.15 4.15 -16.57
C GLN A 103 -15.95 4.82 -17.23
N SER A 104 -14.75 4.61 -16.68
CA SER A 104 -13.50 5.15 -17.22
C SER A 104 -12.37 4.15 -16.98
N PRO A 105 -12.16 3.21 -17.91
CA PRO A 105 -11.20 2.12 -17.78
C PRO A 105 -9.76 2.60 -17.56
N LYS A 106 -9.05 1.90 -16.67
CA LYS A 106 -7.63 2.08 -16.37
C LYS A 106 -6.96 0.71 -16.42
N ASN A 107 -6.14 0.49 -17.45
CA ASN A 107 -5.45 -0.79 -17.69
C ASN A 107 -4.26 -1.03 -16.72
N ASN A 108 -3.82 0.03 -16.04
CA ASN A 108 -2.73 0.05 -15.07
C ASN A 108 -3.19 -0.17 -13.62
N VAL A 109 -4.43 -0.61 -13.38
CA VAL A 109 -4.96 -0.93 -12.05
C VAL A 109 -5.10 -2.44 -11.87
N ARG A 110 -4.69 -2.94 -10.70
CA ARG A 110 -4.99 -4.30 -10.23
C ARG A 110 -5.57 -4.25 -8.82
N ILE A 111 -6.52 -5.13 -8.55
CA ILE A 111 -7.28 -5.14 -7.30
C ILE A 111 -7.06 -6.46 -6.57
N TYR A 112 -6.72 -6.38 -5.30
CA TYR A 112 -6.71 -7.51 -4.39
C TYR A 112 -7.82 -7.35 -3.36
N GLU A 113 -8.85 -8.19 -3.44
CA GLU A 113 -9.95 -8.19 -2.46
C GLU A 113 -9.52 -8.98 -1.21
N GLY A 114 -8.69 -8.36 -0.36
CA GLY A 114 -8.11 -9.03 0.80
C GLY A 114 -7.25 -8.13 1.67
N ASP A 115 -6.48 -8.78 2.52
CA ASP A 115 -5.55 -8.11 3.43
C ASP A 115 -4.28 -7.69 2.68
N GLY A 116 -4.01 -6.39 2.60
CA GLY A 116 -2.82 -5.86 1.92
C GLY A 116 -1.49 -6.39 2.48
N ARG A 117 -1.47 -6.91 3.72
CA ARG A 117 -0.30 -7.56 4.31
C ARG A 117 0.08 -8.84 3.57
N GLU A 118 -0.88 -9.53 2.99
CA GLU A 118 -0.64 -10.74 2.19
C GLU A 118 0.12 -10.39 0.91
N ILE A 119 -0.24 -9.29 0.24
CA ILE A 119 0.49 -8.79 -0.93
C ILE A 119 1.93 -8.42 -0.56
N ILE A 120 2.10 -7.58 0.48
CA ILE A 120 3.44 -7.14 0.90
C ILE A 120 4.35 -8.32 1.18
N THR A 121 3.81 -9.35 1.85
CA THR A 121 4.58 -10.58 2.13
C THR A 121 4.93 -11.38 0.87
N ALA A 122 4.07 -11.36 -0.15
CA ALA A 122 4.26 -12.12 -1.40
C ALA A 122 5.15 -11.39 -2.42
N LEU A 123 5.20 -10.06 -2.36
CA LEU A 123 6.01 -9.28 -3.29
C LEU A 123 7.51 -9.56 -3.12
N PRO A 124 8.28 -9.58 -4.23
CA PRO A 124 9.73 -9.68 -4.16
C PRO A 124 10.37 -8.45 -3.50
N ASP A 125 11.63 -8.60 -3.10
CA ASP A 125 12.44 -7.50 -2.61
C ASP A 125 12.52 -6.39 -3.66
N ALA A 126 12.55 -5.13 -3.19
CA ALA A 126 12.75 -3.95 -4.04
C ALA A 126 11.80 -3.90 -5.26
N SER A 127 10.52 -4.16 -5.06
CA SER A 127 9.48 -4.20 -6.12
C SER A 127 8.52 -3.02 -6.09
N LEU A 128 8.46 -2.24 -4.99
CA LEU A 128 7.57 -1.09 -4.86
C LEU A 128 8.34 0.23 -4.84
N SER A 129 7.94 1.18 -5.67
CA SER A 129 8.48 2.55 -5.65
C SER A 129 7.63 3.51 -4.81
N ARG A 130 6.39 3.13 -4.45
CA ARG A 130 5.56 3.89 -3.51
C ARG A 130 4.55 3.02 -2.77
N PHE A 131 4.31 3.37 -1.51
CA PHE A 131 3.33 2.71 -0.65
C PHE A 131 2.41 3.73 0.01
N PHE A 132 1.10 3.44 0.02
CA PHE A 132 0.08 4.30 0.61
C PHE A 132 -0.70 3.55 1.68
N LEU A 133 -0.83 4.17 2.86
CA LEU A 133 -1.69 3.74 3.95
C LEU A 133 -2.45 4.97 4.46
N LEU A 134 -3.59 5.24 3.89
CA LEU A 134 -4.35 6.46 4.13
C LEU A 134 -5.57 6.19 5.03
N PHE A 135 -5.62 6.86 6.17
CA PHE A 135 -6.71 6.77 7.15
C PHE A 135 -7.06 5.33 7.57
N PRO A 136 -6.07 4.50 7.91
CA PRO A 136 -6.33 3.14 8.37
C PRO A 136 -7.10 3.11 9.69
N ASP A 137 -7.76 1.98 9.99
CA ASP A 137 -8.46 1.77 11.24
C ASP A 137 -7.56 2.04 12.45
N PRO A 138 -7.90 2.99 13.34
CA PRO A 138 -7.00 3.47 14.38
C PRO A 138 -6.92 2.56 15.62
N TRP A 139 -7.90 1.67 15.82
CA TRP A 139 -7.95 0.76 16.96
C TRP A 139 -7.62 1.46 18.28
N PRO A 140 -8.45 2.40 18.79
CA PRO A 140 -8.06 3.33 19.86
C PRO A 140 -7.83 2.66 21.22
N LYS A 141 -8.44 1.48 21.47
CA LYS A 141 -8.23 0.74 22.73
C LYS A 141 -6.85 0.09 22.75
N THR A 142 -6.05 0.29 23.77
CA THR A 142 -4.68 -0.24 23.91
C THR A 142 -4.56 -1.73 23.60
N ARG A 143 -5.50 -2.56 24.13
CA ARG A 143 -5.57 -4.01 23.83
C ARG A 143 -5.73 -4.34 22.34
N HIS A 144 -6.13 -3.36 21.51
CA HIS A 144 -6.33 -3.49 20.08
C HIS A 144 -5.16 -2.92 19.26
N HIS A 145 -4.16 -2.26 19.84
CA HIS A 145 -3.03 -1.69 19.10
C HIS A 145 -2.29 -2.72 18.26
N LYS A 146 -2.26 -3.99 18.66
CA LYS A 146 -1.73 -5.11 17.87
C LYS A 146 -2.46 -5.36 16.54
N ARG A 147 -3.61 -4.70 16.29
CA ARG A 147 -4.38 -4.77 15.05
C ARG A 147 -4.00 -3.65 14.08
N ARG A 148 -3.34 -2.59 14.56
CA ARG A 148 -2.86 -1.50 13.73
C ARG A 148 -1.93 -2.04 12.68
N PHE A 149 -1.97 -1.43 11.49
CA PHE A 149 -1.18 -1.90 10.35
C PHE A 149 0.33 -1.73 10.57
N LEU A 150 0.75 -0.57 11.09
CA LEU A 150 2.16 -0.25 11.32
C LEU A 150 2.70 -0.97 12.57
N GLN A 151 2.94 -2.27 12.47
CA GLN A 151 3.72 -3.06 13.43
C GLN A 151 5.17 -3.15 12.93
N THR A 152 6.12 -3.40 13.82
CA THR A 152 7.55 -3.48 13.47
C THR A 152 7.79 -4.49 12.35
N GLU A 153 7.21 -5.70 12.46
CA GLU A 153 7.36 -6.75 11.45
C GLU A 153 6.79 -6.36 10.08
N MET A 154 5.78 -5.48 10.06
CA MET A 154 5.22 -4.96 8.80
C MET A 154 6.10 -3.86 8.22
N LEU A 155 6.76 -3.07 9.06
CA LEU A 155 7.74 -2.10 8.61
C LEU A 155 9.00 -2.77 8.05
N ASP A 156 9.43 -3.90 8.63
CA ASP A 156 10.51 -4.73 8.09
C ASP A 156 10.14 -5.25 6.68
N GLU A 157 8.93 -5.78 6.51
CA GLU A 157 8.45 -6.25 5.20
C GLU A 157 8.31 -5.09 4.19
N LEU A 158 7.79 -3.93 4.61
CA LEU A 158 7.76 -2.75 3.75
C LEU A 158 9.17 -2.29 3.35
N ALA A 159 10.11 -2.30 4.29
CA ALA A 159 11.49 -1.98 4.01
C ALA A 159 12.14 -2.96 3.02
N ARG A 160 11.75 -4.24 3.04
CA ARG A 160 12.19 -5.27 2.11
C ARG A 160 11.65 -5.02 0.70
N VAL A 161 10.34 -4.82 0.57
CA VAL A 161 9.68 -4.71 -0.75
C VAL A 161 9.82 -3.36 -1.42
N MET A 162 10.11 -2.29 -0.67
CA MET A 162 10.29 -0.96 -1.23
C MET A 162 11.70 -0.75 -1.78
N VAL A 163 11.81 -0.20 -3.00
CA VAL A 163 13.11 0.17 -3.56
C VAL A 163 13.80 1.28 -2.75
N PRO A 164 15.12 1.36 -2.73
CA PRO A 164 15.82 2.48 -2.10
C PRO A 164 15.37 3.83 -2.69
N GLY A 165 14.94 4.74 -1.84
CA GLY A 165 14.37 6.05 -2.22
C GLY A 165 12.85 6.03 -2.46
N ALA A 166 12.20 4.88 -2.39
CA ALA A 166 10.74 4.78 -2.44
C ALA A 166 10.06 5.56 -1.31
N GLU A 167 8.88 6.11 -1.60
CA GLU A 167 8.13 6.94 -0.65
C GLU A 167 7.01 6.12 0.02
N LEU A 168 6.99 6.12 1.36
CA LEU A 168 5.87 5.66 2.18
C LEU A 168 5.01 6.86 2.55
N ARG A 169 3.73 6.83 2.19
CA ARG A 169 2.73 7.84 2.52
C ARG A 169 1.73 7.31 3.53
N PHE A 170 1.65 7.96 4.68
CA PHE A 170 0.69 7.65 5.73
C PHE A 170 -0.14 8.88 6.08
N ALA A 171 -1.45 8.72 6.24
CA ALA A 171 -2.31 9.78 6.73
C ALA A 171 -3.25 9.26 7.82
N THR A 172 -3.53 10.09 8.82
CA THR A 172 -4.51 9.80 9.89
C THR A 172 -5.07 11.07 10.49
N ASP A 173 -6.35 11.05 10.87
CA ASP A 173 -7.04 12.06 11.68
C ASP A 173 -7.21 11.62 13.14
N ASP A 174 -6.70 10.44 13.50
CA ASP A 174 -6.81 9.87 14.84
C ASP A 174 -5.63 10.27 15.73
N LYS A 175 -5.94 11.02 16.79
CA LYS A 175 -4.94 11.53 17.74
C LYS A 175 -4.15 10.45 18.48
N SER A 176 -4.67 9.23 18.57
CA SER A 176 -3.97 8.11 19.21
C SER A 176 -3.11 7.32 18.25
N TYR A 177 -3.42 7.38 16.94
CA TYR A 177 -2.64 6.65 15.94
C TYR A 177 -1.42 7.45 15.46
N LEU A 178 -1.52 8.78 15.41
CA LEU A 178 -0.41 9.62 14.97
C LEU A 178 0.87 9.40 15.78
N PRO A 179 0.89 9.56 17.13
CA PRO A 179 2.12 9.35 17.91
C PRO A 179 2.61 7.90 17.81
N TYR A 180 1.70 6.93 17.78
CA TYR A 180 2.04 5.53 17.61
C TYR A 180 2.75 5.26 16.27
N ALA A 181 2.26 5.86 15.17
CA ALA A 181 2.86 5.74 13.85
C ALA A 181 4.23 6.42 13.79
N LEU A 182 4.32 7.65 14.30
CA LEU A 182 5.57 8.41 14.34
C LEU A 182 6.67 7.68 15.10
N GLU A 183 6.35 7.19 16.32
CA GLU A 183 7.31 6.44 17.14
C GLU A 183 7.94 5.28 16.35
N ARG A 184 7.12 4.48 15.65
CA ARG A 184 7.59 3.31 14.91
C ARG A 184 8.30 3.66 13.62
N LEU A 185 7.76 4.61 12.87
CA LEU A 185 8.33 5.01 11.58
C LEU A 185 9.68 5.71 11.75
N ILE A 186 9.83 6.58 12.77
CA ILE A 186 11.09 7.28 13.04
C ILE A 186 12.14 6.35 13.65
N ALA A 187 11.71 5.43 14.54
CA ALA A 187 12.62 4.48 15.16
C ALA A 187 13.10 3.40 14.18
N HIS A 188 12.39 3.17 13.07
CA HIS A 188 12.74 2.12 12.13
C HIS A 188 13.97 2.51 11.28
N PRO A 189 15.07 1.72 11.30
CA PRO A 189 16.35 2.11 10.68
C PRO A 189 16.27 2.34 9.17
N ALA A 190 15.32 1.68 8.50
CA ALA A 190 15.18 1.74 7.06
C ALA A 190 14.39 2.94 6.54
N PHE A 191 13.73 3.72 7.39
CA PHE A 191 12.94 4.87 6.95
C PHE A 191 13.53 6.19 7.45
N GLU A 192 13.31 7.24 6.69
CA GLU A 192 13.68 8.61 7.02
C GLU A 192 12.47 9.52 6.88
N TRP A 193 12.13 10.24 7.94
CA TRP A 193 11.07 11.22 7.89
C TRP A 193 11.56 12.50 7.23
N THR A 194 10.88 12.95 6.19
CA THR A 194 11.34 14.06 5.35
C THR A 194 10.89 15.43 5.83
N ALA A 195 9.98 15.50 6.81
CA ALA A 195 9.43 16.77 7.30
C ALA A 195 10.49 17.61 8.00
N LYS A 196 10.59 18.89 7.64
CA LYS A 196 11.46 19.90 8.26
C LYS A 196 10.73 20.75 9.28
N GLY A 197 9.39 20.79 9.20
CA GLY A 197 8.57 21.58 10.10
C GLY A 197 7.10 21.15 10.11
N PRO A 198 6.29 21.76 11.00
CA PRO A 198 4.88 21.38 11.16
C PRO A 198 4.04 21.53 9.89
N GLY A 199 4.36 22.45 8.99
CA GLY A 199 3.67 22.67 7.73
C GLY A 199 3.73 21.45 6.81
N ASP A 200 4.82 20.68 6.88
CA ASP A 200 5.09 19.56 5.98
C ASP A 200 4.20 18.33 6.27
N TRP A 201 3.58 18.27 7.45
CA TRP A 201 2.77 17.12 7.86
C TRP A 201 1.38 17.48 8.40
N LYS A 202 1.10 18.78 8.68
CA LYS A 202 -0.22 19.26 9.09
C LYS A 202 -1.10 19.72 7.92
N VAL A 203 -0.50 19.90 6.76
CA VAL A 203 -1.19 20.31 5.53
C VAL A 203 -1.06 19.19 4.51
N ARG A 204 -2.17 18.89 3.82
CA ARG A 204 -2.14 17.87 2.75
C ARG A 204 -1.21 18.36 1.63
N PRO A 205 -0.18 17.59 1.26
CA PRO A 205 0.65 17.95 0.12
C PRO A 205 -0.18 18.10 -1.16
N ALA A 206 0.11 19.10 -1.98
CA ALA A 206 -0.64 19.36 -3.22
C ALA A 206 -0.61 18.17 -4.20
N SER A 207 0.46 17.38 -4.16
CA SER A 207 0.62 16.15 -4.95
C SER A 207 -0.14 14.93 -4.42
N TRP A 208 -0.88 15.05 -3.30
CA TRP A 208 -1.70 13.97 -2.77
C TRP A 208 -3.16 14.22 -3.10
N PRO A 209 -3.82 13.37 -3.90
CA PRO A 209 -5.25 13.50 -4.15
C PRO A 209 -6.05 13.48 -2.85
N ALA A 210 -7.11 14.28 -2.80
CA ALA A 210 -8.01 14.26 -1.65
C ALA A 210 -8.77 12.95 -1.58
N THR A 211 -8.91 12.40 -0.37
CA THR A 211 -9.75 11.22 -0.17
C THR A 211 -11.17 11.62 0.24
N ARG A 212 -12.14 10.76 -0.07
CA ARG A 212 -13.52 10.96 0.41
C ARG A 212 -13.62 10.94 1.94
N TYR A 213 -12.71 10.21 2.60
CA TYR A 213 -12.66 10.13 4.06
C TYR A 213 -12.26 11.49 4.65
N GLU A 214 -11.25 12.11 4.08
CA GLU A 214 -10.77 13.45 4.45
C GLU A 214 -11.87 14.51 4.34
N ALA A 215 -12.66 14.48 3.26
CA ALA A 215 -13.78 15.40 3.05
C ALA A 215 -14.87 15.31 4.14
N LYS A 216 -14.94 14.19 4.87
CA LYS A 216 -15.90 14.02 5.98
C LYS A 216 -15.43 14.60 7.30
N ALA A 217 -14.13 14.91 7.45
CA ALA A 217 -13.50 15.52 8.64
C ALA A 217 -13.97 14.91 9.98
N ILE A 218 -14.09 13.58 10.07
CA ILE A 218 -14.85 12.87 11.13
C ILE A 218 -14.19 13.04 12.51
N LYS A 219 -12.84 13.09 12.59
CA LYS A 219 -12.11 13.06 13.87
C LYS A 219 -11.21 14.27 14.14
N GLY A 220 -11.18 15.22 13.22
CA GLY A 220 -10.35 16.43 13.33
C GLY A 220 -9.40 16.62 12.16
N PRO A 221 -8.47 17.59 12.28
CA PRO A 221 -7.52 17.84 11.20
C PRO A 221 -6.60 16.63 11.01
N PRO A 222 -6.44 16.15 9.77
CA PRO A 222 -5.57 15.04 9.47
C PRO A 222 -4.09 15.42 9.55
N SER A 223 -3.24 14.41 9.69
CA SER A 223 -1.79 14.50 9.58
C SER A 223 -1.31 13.62 8.44
N TYR A 224 -0.31 14.09 7.71
CA TYR A 224 0.23 13.47 6.48
C TYR A 224 1.73 13.23 6.66
N LEU A 225 2.14 11.97 6.69
CA LEU A 225 3.54 11.62 6.86
C LEU A 225 4.09 11.07 5.54
N ALA A 226 5.18 11.68 5.06
CA ALA A 226 5.97 11.18 3.96
C ALA A 226 7.32 10.72 4.48
N LEU A 227 7.68 9.48 4.24
CA LEU A 227 8.95 8.90 4.62
C LEU A 227 9.62 8.29 3.38
N LEU A 228 10.93 8.39 3.31
CA LEU A 228 11.73 7.74 2.27
C LEU A 228 12.34 6.45 2.80
N ARG A 229 12.32 5.41 1.99
CA ARG A 229 13.13 4.21 2.19
C ARG A 229 14.59 4.61 2.00
N LYS A 230 15.38 4.55 3.07
CA LYS A 230 16.80 4.93 3.02
C LYS A 230 17.55 4.11 1.97
N ARG A 231 18.46 4.74 1.27
CA ARG A 231 19.42 4.02 0.43
C ARG A 231 20.42 3.29 1.33
N PRO A 232 20.91 2.10 0.93
CA PRO A 232 22.03 1.48 1.62
C PRO A 232 23.20 2.47 1.70
N ASP A 233 23.82 2.56 2.87
CA ASP A 233 25.04 3.34 3.02
C ASP A 233 26.18 2.65 2.24
N PRO A 234 26.73 3.27 1.18
CA PRO A 234 27.79 2.65 0.41
C PRO A 234 29.03 2.32 1.24
N ALA A 235 29.25 3.02 2.36
CA ALA A 235 30.35 2.76 3.28
C ALA A 235 30.13 1.53 4.18
N ARG A 236 28.88 1.01 4.27
CA ARG A 236 28.51 -0.18 5.05
C ARG A 236 28.26 -1.42 4.20
N SER A 237 28.23 -1.30 2.89
CA SER A 237 28.19 -2.39 1.93
C SER A 237 29.62 -2.91 1.77
N GLY A 238 30.01 -3.90 2.54
CA GLY A 238 31.25 -4.63 2.33
C GLY A 238 31.34 -5.18 0.90
N PRO A 239 32.54 -5.59 0.41
CA PRO A 239 32.78 -6.01 -0.98
C PRO A 239 32.01 -7.28 -1.31
N GLY A 240 30.79 -7.13 -1.82
CA GLY A 240 29.91 -8.26 -2.13
C GLY A 240 28.67 -7.92 -2.96
N TRP A 241 28.38 -6.64 -3.19
CA TRP A 241 27.26 -6.24 -4.04
C TRP A 241 27.77 -5.65 -5.36
N SER A 242 28.13 -6.55 -6.29
CA SER A 242 28.43 -6.17 -7.68
C SER A 242 27.14 -5.71 -8.35
N ASP A 243 27.15 -4.51 -8.92
CA ASP A 243 26.20 -4.00 -9.91
C ASP A 243 25.86 -5.06 -10.96
N ARG A 244 24.69 -5.69 -10.85
CA ARG A 244 24.12 -6.52 -11.91
C ARG A 244 23.00 -5.78 -12.64
N THR A 245 23.27 -4.53 -13.03
CA THR A 245 22.39 -3.79 -13.94
C THR A 245 23.22 -2.91 -14.88
N ALA A 246 24.15 -3.55 -15.61
CA ALA A 246 24.71 -2.99 -16.82
C ALA A 246 25.17 -4.17 -17.69
N ASN A 247 24.28 -4.66 -18.52
CA ASN A 247 24.46 -5.16 -19.89
C ASN A 247 23.33 -6.13 -20.26
N SER A 248 22.59 -5.71 -21.19
CA SER A 248 21.96 -6.35 -22.35
C SER A 248 20.58 -5.83 -22.60
#